data_2e87c66aaf3f8e27f189032eaac56584
#
_entry.id   2e87c66aaf3f8e27f189032eaac56584
#
_cell.length_a   1.000
_cell.length_b   1.000
_cell.length_c   1.000
_cell.angle_alpha   90.00
_cell.angle_beta   90.00
_cell.angle_gamma   90.00
#
_symmetry.space_group_name_H-M   'P 1'
#
loop_
_entity.id
_entity.type
_entity.pdbx_description
1 polymer ?
#
loop_
_entity_poly.entity_id
_entity_poly.type
_entity_poly.pdbx_seq_one_letter_code
_entity_poly.pdbx_strand_id
1 'polypeptide(L)'
;MEGALKEGRFGFEETAYLLLLGRLPNAAELESFQKQLAYYRTLPNNFVRDIILKAPSHDIMNSLARSVLNLASYDDQCDDISLPNVMRQCVQLISLFPMLSVYGYQAYTYKSGSSLYIHAPRPELSTAENILSLLRPDSSYSFWEAHVLDICLTLHAEHGGGNN
;
A
#
# COMPACT_ATOMS: atom_id res chain seq x y z
N MET A 1 -17.94 2.87 9.71
CA MET A 1 -18.00 1.49 9.16
C MET A 1 -19.39 1.13 8.61
N GLU A 2 -20.48 1.21 9.36
CA GLU A 2 -21.84 0.88 8.84
C GLU A 2 -22.25 1.69 7.59
N GLY A 3 -21.87 2.96 7.48
CA GLY A 3 -22.18 3.79 6.31
C GLY A 3 -21.50 3.31 5.05
N ALA A 4 -20.18 3.05 5.10
CA ALA A 4 -19.41 2.55 3.95
C ALA A 4 -19.93 1.19 3.47
N LEU A 5 -20.26 0.27 4.41
CA LEU A 5 -20.86 -1.03 4.09
C LEU A 5 -22.22 -0.93 3.39
N LYS A 6 -23.10 -0.03 3.88
CA LYS A 6 -24.44 0.16 3.30
C LYS A 6 -24.42 0.83 1.93
N GLU A 7 -23.42 1.68 1.69
CA GLU A 7 -23.27 2.44 0.45
C GLU A 7 -22.39 1.74 -0.59
N GLY A 8 -21.79 0.60 -0.24
CA GLY A 8 -20.86 -0.13 -1.11
C GLY A 8 -19.60 0.66 -1.44
N ARG A 9 -19.17 1.57 -0.55
CA ARG A 9 -17.96 2.41 -0.72
C ARG A 9 -16.74 1.74 -0.13
N PHE A 10 -15.58 2.01 -0.71
CA PHE A 10 -14.29 1.70 -0.10
C PHE A 10 -14.00 2.67 1.06
N GLY A 11 -13.59 2.15 2.22
CA GLY A 11 -13.44 2.89 3.46
C GLY A 11 -12.00 3.02 3.96
N PHE A 12 -11.05 2.29 3.37
CA PHE A 12 -9.67 2.29 3.86
C PHE A 12 -9.01 3.66 3.75
N GLU A 13 -9.16 4.36 2.62
CA GLU A 13 -8.57 5.68 2.42
C GLU A 13 -9.16 6.73 3.37
N GLU A 14 -10.47 6.66 3.66
CA GLU A 14 -11.11 7.53 4.67
C GLU A 14 -10.53 7.25 6.06
N THR A 15 -10.30 5.98 6.38
CA THR A 15 -9.73 5.56 7.66
C THR A 15 -8.27 6.01 7.79
N ALA A 16 -7.46 5.84 6.74
CA ALA A 16 -6.09 6.33 6.72
C ALA A 16 -6.03 7.86 6.90
N TYR A 17 -6.90 8.59 6.22
CA TYR A 17 -7.03 10.04 6.39
C TYR A 17 -7.40 10.42 7.83
N LEU A 18 -8.40 9.73 8.40
CA LEU A 18 -8.83 9.96 9.79
C LEU A 18 -7.69 9.74 10.79
N LEU A 19 -6.93 8.66 10.64
CA LEU A 19 -5.81 8.35 11.54
C LEU A 19 -4.66 9.36 11.42
N LEU A 20 -4.37 9.85 10.21
CA LEU A 20 -3.32 10.84 9.98
C LEU A 20 -3.71 12.25 10.43
N LEU A 21 -4.96 12.66 10.22
CA LEU A 21 -5.38 14.05 10.38
C LEU A 21 -6.41 14.28 11.52
N GLY A 22 -6.83 13.21 12.21
CA GLY A 22 -7.70 13.27 13.37
C GLY A 22 -9.17 13.60 13.07
N ARG A 23 -9.58 13.65 11.79
CA ARG A 23 -10.94 13.93 11.36
C ARG A 23 -11.28 13.23 10.05
N LEU A 24 -12.56 13.00 9.80
CA LEU A 24 -13.01 12.47 8.51
C LEU A 24 -12.86 13.52 7.40
N PRO A 25 -12.49 13.09 6.18
CA PRO A 25 -12.43 13.97 5.02
C PRO A 25 -13.83 14.34 4.51
N ASN A 26 -13.97 15.51 3.91
CA ASN A 26 -15.06 15.76 2.98
C ASN A 26 -14.74 15.14 1.60
N ALA A 27 -15.70 15.20 0.65
CA ALA A 27 -15.52 14.55 -0.66
C ALA A 27 -14.31 15.08 -1.45
N ALA A 28 -14.07 16.41 -1.41
CA ALA A 28 -12.94 17.01 -2.12
C ALA A 28 -11.60 16.67 -1.46
N GLU A 29 -11.55 16.60 -0.14
CA GLU A 29 -10.37 16.21 0.63
C GLU A 29 -10.03 14.73 0.40
N LEU A 30 -11.04 13.85 0.37
CA LEU A 30 -10.86 12.43 0.08
C LEU A 30 -10.30 12.24 -1.34
N GLU A 31 -10.88 12.90 -2.33
CA GLU A 31 -10.38 12.86 -3.71
C GLU A 31 -8.93 13.35 -3.81
N SER A 32 -8.60 14.45 -3.14
CA SER A 32 -7.22 14.97 -3.09
C SER A 32 -6.27 13.98 -2.45
N PHE A 33 -6.67 13.35 -1.35
CA PHE A 33 -5.86 12.36 -0.65
C PHE A 33 -5.64 11.09 -1.50
N GLN A 34 -6.68 10.60 -2.17
CA GLN A 34 -6.57 9.48 -3.11
C GLN A 34 -5.61 9.78 -4.26
N LYS A 35 -5.62 11.01 -4.81
CA LYS A 35 -4.67 11.46 -5.82
C LYS A 35 -3.23 11.47 -5.29
N GLN A 36 -3.02 11.88 -4.04
CA GLN A 36 -1.70 11.83 -3.40
C GLN A 36 -1.21 10.38 -3.21
N LEU A 37 -2.08 9.48 -2.74
CA LEU A 37 -1.74 8.06 -2.64
C LEU A 37 -1.38 7.48 -4.02
N ALA A 38 -2.14 7.80 -5.05
CA ALA A 38 -1.86 7.37 -6.41
C ALA A 38 -0.51 7.90 -6.94
N TYR A 39 -0.19 9.16 -6.67
CA TYR A 39 1.09 9.78 -7.02
C TYR A 39 2.30 9.05 -6.40
N TYR A 40 2.19 8.66 -5.14
CA TYR A 40 3.27 7.95 -4.43
C TYR A 40 3.33 6.45 -4.72
N ARG A 41 2.40 5.87 -5.48
CA ARG A 41 2.46 4.45 -5.91
C ARG A 41 3.52 4.23 -6.99
N THR A 42 4.73 4.69 -6.75
CA THR A 42 5.85 4.55 -7.70
C THR A 42 7.13 4.22 -6.95
N LEU A 43 7.74 3.11 -7.28
CA LEU A 43 9.04 2.71 -6.73
C LEU A 43 10.19 3.32 -7.56
N PRO A 44 11.37 3.55 -6.95
CA PRO A 44 12.55 3.98 -7.68
C PRO A 44 12.89 3.04 -8.84
N ASN A 45 13.56 3.58 -9.86
CA ASN A 45 13.98 2.80 -11.02
C ASN A 45 14.78 1.56 -10.62
N ASN A 46 14.43 0.43 -11.19
CA ASN A 46 15.06 -0.88 -10.93
C ASN A 46 14.91 -1.42 -9.49
N PHE A 47 14.19 -0.74 -8.59
CA PHE A 47 14.05 -1.16 -7.19
C PHE A 47 13.51 -2.59 -7.05
N VAL A 48 12.48 -2.94 -7.81
CA VAL A 48 11.91 -4.29 -7.79
C VAL A 48 12.96 -5.32 -8.18
N ARG A 49 13.69 -5.08 -9.27
CA ARG A 49 14.74 -5.99 -9.79
C ARG A 49 15.91 -6.14 -8.81
N ASP A 50 16.41 -5.01 -8.29
CA ASP A 50 17.70 -4.97 -7.59
C ASP A 50 17.58 -5.19 -6.08
N ILE A 51 16.42 -4.90 -5.50
CA ILE A 51 16.17 -5.05 -4.06
C ILE A 51 15.24 -6.24 -3.79
N ILE A 52 14.07 -6.29 -4.41
CA ILE A 52 13.06 -7.28 -4.05
C ILE A 52 13.37 -8.65 -4.65
N LEU A 53 13.64 -8.72 -5.96
CA LEU A 53 13.84 -9.98 -6.67
C LEU A 53 15.18 -10.64 -6.40
N LYS A 54 16.23 -9.88 -6.04
CA LYS A 54 17.57 -10.45 -5.76
C LYS A 54 17.64 -11.26 -4.47
N ALA A 55 16.84 -10.91 -3.46
CA ALA A 55 16.90 -11.55 -2.15
C ALA A 55 15.51 -11.91 -1.62
N PRO A 56 14.73 -12.75 -2.33
CA PRO A 56 13.41 -13.15 -1.87
C PRO A 56 13.51 -13.95 -0.57
N SER A 57 12.58 -13.71 0.34
CA SER A 57 12.49 -14.37 1.64
C SER A 57 11.13 -15.06 1.80
N HIS A 58 11.12 -16.19 2.52
CA HIS A 58 9.88 -16.80 3.00
C HIS A 58 9.19 -15.94 4.07
N ASP A 59 9.96 -15.12 4.75
CA ASP A 59 9.49 -14.12 5.71
C ASP A 59 9.18 -12.82 4.96
N ILE A 60 7.90 -12.63 4.65
CA ILE A 60 7.42 -11.46 3.91
C ILE A 60 7.56 -10.18 4.74
N MET A 61 7.41 -10.24 6.06
CA MET A 61 7.63 -9.09 6.94
C MET A 61 9.08 -8.62 6.90
N ASN A 62 10.04 -9.55 6.94
CA ASN A 62 11.46 -9.24 6.75
C ASN A 62 11.72 -8.62 5.38
N SER A 63 11.11 -9.16 4.32
CA SER A 63 11.21 -8.58 2.97
C SER A 63 10.70 -7.16 2.91
N LEU A 64 9.58 -6.88 3.56
CA LEU A 64 8.97 -5.56 3.68
C LEU A 64 9.90 -4.58 4.42
N ALA A 65 10.36 -4.97 5.61
CA ALA A 65 11.26 -4.16 6.43
C ALA A 65 12.54 -3.77 5.69
N ARG A 66 13.19 -4.74 5.00
CA ARG A 66 14.36 -4.47 4.17
C ARG A 66 14.06 -3.50 3.02
N SER A 67 12.89 -3.64 2.39
CA SER A 67 12.48 -2.76 1.32
C SER A 67 12.31 -1.32 1.82
N VAL A 68 11.68 -1.13 2.98
CA VAL A 68 11.53 0.20 3.60
C VAL A 68 12.88 0.81 3.95
N LEU A 69 13.79 0.03 4.55
CA LEU A 69 15.15 0.52 4.86
C LEU A 69 15.93 0.90 3.61
N ASN A 70 15.78 0.15 2.52
CA ASN A 70 16.42 0.51 1.25
C ASN A 70 15.80 1.77 0.61
N LEU A 71 14.50 2.02 0.78
CA LEU A 71 13.85 3.23 0.27
C LEU A 71 14.44 4.51 0.86
N ALA A 72 14.92 4.48 2.09
CA ALA A 72 15.60 5.62 2.72
C ALA A 72 16.79 6.12 1.91
N SER A 73 17.51 5.22 1.20
CA SER A 73 18.64 5.59 0.33
C SER A 73 18.23 6.36 -0.94
N TYR A 74 16.94 6.43 -1.25
CA TYR A 74 16.38 7.15 -2.39
C TYR A 74 15.61 8.42 -1.97
N ASP A 75 15.62 8.75 -0.68
CA ASP A 75 14.95 9.92 -0.12
C ASP A 75 15.99 10.88 0.49
N ASP A 76 16.31 11.95 -0.22
CA ASP A 76 17.27 12.97 0.22
C ASP A 76 16.85 13.69 1.52
N GLN A 77 15.60 13.52 1.94
CA GLN A 77 15.03 14.11 3.16
C GLN A 77 14.67 13.03 4.20
N CYS A 78 15.28 11.85 4.13
CA CYS A 78 14.92 10.74 5.03
C CYS A 78 15.11 11.09 6.52
N ASP A 79 16.06 11.93 6.87
CA ASP A 79 16.38 12.36 8.24
C ASP A 79 15.67 13.64 8.69
N ASP A 80 14.89 14.30 7.81
CA ASP A 80 14.13 15.49 8.17
C ASP A 80 12.86 15.09 8.95
N ILE A 81 12.85 15.42 10.24
CA ILE A 81 11.74 15.14 11.17
C ILE A 81 10.72 16.28 11.26
N SER A 82 10.74 17.24 10.34
CA SER A 82 9.70 18.27 10.26
C SER A 82 8.33 17.64 9.99
N LEU A 83 7.29 18.20 10.59
CA LEU A 83 5.92 17.68 10.45
C LEU A 83 5.47 17.52 8.98
N PRO A 84 5.74 18.48 8.06
CA PRO A 84 5.41 18.30 6.65
C PRO A 84 6.11 17.11 6.01
N ASN A 85 7.39 16.89 6.31
CA ASN A 85 8.15 15.79 5.75
C ASN A 85 7.71 14.44 6.35
N VAL A 86 7.48 14.35 7.66
CA VAL A 86 6.94 13.15 8.29
C VAL A 86 5.58 12.78 7.69
N MET A 87 4.70 13.76 7.46
CA MET A 87 3.41 13.51 6.80
C MET A 87 3.60 12.99 5.36
N ARG A 88 4.52 13.57 4.59
CA ARG A 88 4.89 13.09 3.26
C ARG A 88 5.34 11.63 3.30
N GLN A 89 6.24 11.29 4.21
CA GLN A 89 6.74 9.92 4.38
C GLN A 89 5.63 8.95 4.79
N CYS A 90 4.72 9.33 5.68
CA CYS A 90 3.56 8.52 6.05
C CYS A 90 2.68 8.19 4.84
N VAL A 91 2.31 9.20 4.05
CA VAL A 91 1.49 9.01 2.84
C VAL A 91 2.21 8.15 1.81
N GLN A 92 3.51 8.36 1.63
CA GLN A 92 4.36 7.55 0.74
C GLN A 92 4.39 6.09 1.18
N LEU A 93 4.61 5.80 2.46
CA LEU A 93 4.65 4.42 2.96
C LEU A 93 3.29 3.73 2.82
N ILE A 94 2.18 4.39 3.18
CA ILE A 94 0.82 3.85 2.97
C ILE A 94 0.60 3.47 1.51
N SER A 95 1.11 4.30 0.58
CA SER A 95 0.98 4.06 -0.86
C SER A 95 1.85 2.91 -1.38
N LEU A 96 3.05 2.72 -0.80
CA LEU A 96 4.03 1.74 -1.27
C LEU A 96 3.85 0.35 -0.65
N PHE A 97 3.36 0.25 0.58
CA PHE A 97 3.24 -1.03 1.28
C PHE A 97 2.48 -2.10 0.50
N PRO A 98 1.36 -1.81 -0.18
CA PRO A 98 0.68 -2.77 -1.04
C PRO A 98 1.58 -3.38 -2.11
N MET A 99 2.35 -2.52 -2.80
CA MET A 99 3.28 -2.95 -3.85
C MET A 99 4.43 -3.78 -3.27
N LEU A 100 5.06 -3.30 -2.19
CA LEU A 100 6.18 -4.00 -1.55
C LEU A 100 5.76 -5.37 -1.05
N SER A 101 4.56 -5.49 -0.46
CA SER A 101 4.00 -6.75 0.03
C SER A 101 3.76 -7.74 -1.11
N VAL A 102 3.08 -7.29 -2.17
CA VAL A 102 2.75 -8.15 -3.31
C VAL A 102 4.01 -8.55 -4.06
N TYR A 103 4.91 -7.63 -4.36
CA TYR A 103 6.15 -7.95 -5.08
C TYR A 103 7.09 -8.84 -4.26
N GLY A 104 7.14 -8.66 -2.93
CA GLY A 104 7.86 -9.55 -2.02
C GLY A 104 7.31 -10.98 -2.07
N TYR A 105 5.98 -11.12 -2.06
CA TYR A 105 5.30 -12.41 -2.20
C TYR A 105 5.55 -13.04 -3.58
N GLN A 106 5.44 -12.27 -4.66
CA GLN A 106 5.72 -12.75 -6.03
C GLN A 106 7.18 -13.21 -6.19
N ALA A 107 8.13 -12.49 -5.60
CA ALA A 107 9.53 -12.88 -5.59
C ALA A 107 9.76 -14.22 -4.85
N TYR A 108 9.09 -14.40 -3.71
CA TYR A 108 9.15 -15.65 -2.94
C TYR A 108 8.54 -16.82 -3.69
N THR A 109 7.35 -16.68 -4.25
CA THR A 109 6.68 -17.76 -5.00
C THR A 109 7.43 -18.12 -6.28
N TYR A 110 8.00 -17.12 -6.97
CA TYR A 110 8.86 -17.35 -8.13
C TYR A 110 10.09 -18.19 -7.77
N LYS A 111 10.78 -17.86 -6.67
CA LYS A 111 11.91 -18.67 -6.17
C LYS A 111 11.49 -20.09 -5.83
N SER A 112 10.24 -20.32 -5.45
CA SER A 112 9.68 -21.64 -5.15
C SER A 112 9.17 -22.40 -6.38
N GLY A 113 9.42 -21.89 -7.59
CA GLY A 113 9.10 -22.55 -8.87
C GLY A 113 7.79 -22.10 -9.52
N SER A 114 7.12 -21.08 -8.99
CA SER A 114 5.93 -20.48 -9.62
C SER A 114 6.32 -19.49 -10.72
N SER A 115 5.36 -19.07 -11.55
CA SER A 115 5.57 -17.99 -12.52
C SER A 115 5.69 -16.64 -11.81
N LEU A 116 6.49 -15.74 -12.39
CA LEU A 116 6.65 -14.36 -11.88
C LEU A 116 5.65 -13.43 -12.56
N TYR A 117 4.88 -12.72 -11.77
CA TYR A 117 3.96 -11.67 -12.23
C TYR A 117 4.31 -10.36 -11.54
N ILE A 118 4.66 -9.34 -12.32
CA ILE A 118 4.95 -7.99 -11.82
C ILE A 118 4.08 -7.01 -12.62
N HIS A 119 2.93 -6.70 -12.08
CA HIS A 119 2.00 -5.72 -12.64
C HIS A 119 2.33 -4.32 -12.11
N ALA A 120 2.05 -3.30 -12.92
CA ALA A 120 2.11 -1.91 -12.47
C ALA A 120 0.84 -1.53 -11.69
N PRO A 121 0.93 -0.69 -10.66
CA PRO A 121 -0.24 -0.16 -9.99
C PRO A 121 -1.03 0.75 -10.93
N ARG A 122 -2.34 0.83 -10.72
CA ARG A 122 -3.25 1.68 -11.47
C ARG A 122 -3.72 2.85 -10.61
N PRO A 123 -3.51 4.11 -11.06
CA PRO A 123 -3.83 5.29 -10.25
C PRO A 123 -5.31 5.44 -9.90
N GLU A 124 -6.19 4.96 -10.78
CA GLU A 124 -7.65 5.05 -10.65
C GLU A 124 -8.25 4.07 -9.64
N LEU A 125 -7.49 3.05 -9.22
CA LEU A 125 -7.98 2.02 -8.31
C LEU A 125 -7.73 2.39 -6.85
N SER A 126 -8.64 1.97 -5.97
CA SER A 126 -8.45 2.00 -4.51
C SER A 126 -7.25 1.14 -4.09
N THR A 127 -6.83 1.25 -2.84
CA THR A 127 -5.75 0.43 -2.29
C THR A 127 -6.08 -1.06 -2.35
N ALA A 128 -7.30 -1.45 -1.95
CA ALA A 128 -7.73 -2.85 -1.99
C ALA A 128 -7.76 -3.41 -3.42
N GLU A 129 -8.30 -2.66 -4.35
CA GLU A 129 -8.34 -3.05 -5.77
C GLU A 129 -6.93 -3.18 -6.35
N ASN A 130 -6.02 -2.25 -6.03
CA ASN A 130 -4.62 -2.34 -6.46
C ASN A 130 -3.94 -3.61 -5.91
N ILE A 131 -4.13 -3.95 -4.64
CA ILE A 131 -3.57 -5.19 -4.08
C ILE A 131 -4.00 -6.41 -4.89
N LEU A 132 -5.29 -6.55 -5.17
CA LEU A 132 -5.82 -7.69 -5.95
C LEU A 132 -5.32 -7.68 -7.39
N SER A 133 -5.33 -6.52 -8.03
CA SER A 133 -4.85 -6.34 -9.41
C SER A 133 -3.35 -6.67 -9.56
N LEU A 134 -2.54 -6.31 -8.56
CA LEU A 134 -1.11 -6.60 -8.55
C LEU A 134 -0.82 -8.07 -8.24
N LEU A 135 -1.65 -8.70 -7.38
CA LEU A 135 -1.43 -10.05 -6.88
C LEU A 135 -1.77 -11.13 -7.91
N ARG A 136 -2.82 -10.93 -8.68
CA ARG A 136 -3.37 -11.96 -9.57
C ARG A 136 -2.71 -11.95 -10.94
N PRO A 137 -2.44 -13.13 -11.53
CA PRO A 137 -1.76 -13.24 -12.83
C PRO A 137 -2.44 -12.46 -13.95
N ASP A 138 -3.77 -12.44 -13.96
CA ASP A 138 -4.62 -11.78 -14.97
C ASP A 138 -5.12 -10.40 -14.53
N SER A 139 -4.69 -9.92 -13.36
CA SER A 139 -5.14 -8.67 -12.73
C SER A 139 -6.66 -8.59 -12.51
N SER A 140 -7.38 -9.72 -12.56
CA SER A 140 -8.84 -9.77 -12.43
C SER A 140 -9.28 -9.92 -10.97
N TYR A 141 -10.36 -9.27 -10.61
CA TYR A 141 -11.03 -9.38 -9.31
C TYR A 141 -12.50 -8.95 -9.45
N SER A 142 -13.34 -9.43 -8.55
CA SER A 142 -14.71 -8.94 -8.44
C SER A 142 -14.80 -7.77 -7.46
N PHE A 143 -15.85 -6.96 -7.62
CA PHE A 143 -16.17 -5.89 -6.66
C PHE A 143 -16.22 -6.40 -5.21
N TRP A 144 -16.84 -7.54 -4.98
CA TRP A 144 -16.98 -8.09 -3.63
C TRP A 144 -15.66 -8.52 -3.00
N GLU A 145 -14.74 -9.08 -3.77
CA GLU A 145 -13.40 -9.41 -3.28
C GLU A 145 -12.64 -8.17 -2.86
N ALA A 146 -12.66 -7.13 -3.68
CA ALA A 146 -12.03 -5.86 -3.35
C ALA A 146 -12.67 -5.20 -2.11
N HIS A 147 -14.00 -5.25 -2.01
CA HIS A 147 -14.72 -4.68 -0.88
C HIS A 147 -14.46 -5.42 0.44
N VAL A 148 -14.40 -6.75 0.41
CA VAL A 148 -14.02 -7.55 1.59
C VAL A 148 -12.58 -7.24 2.02
N LEU A 149 -11.66 -7.13 1.08
CA LEU A 149 -10.27 -6.76 1.39
C LEU A 149 -10.18 -5.35 1.98
N ASP A 150 -10.93 -4.38 1.45
CA ASP A 150 -11.00 -3.02 1.98
C ASP A 150 -11.48 -2.99 3.43
N ILE A 151 -12.51 -3.76 3.74
CA ILE A 151 -13.00 -3.92 5.13
C ILE A 151 -11.91 -4.51 6.02
N CYS A 152 -11.20 -5.54 5.55
CA CYS A 152 -10.09 -6.12 6.30
C CYS A 152 -8.99 -5.10 6.57
N LEU A 153 -8.59 -4.32 5.57
CA LEU A 153 -7.59 -3.25 5.73
C LEU A 153 -8.04 -2.19 6.73
N THR A 154 -9.32 -1.79 6.65
CA THR A 154 -9.94 -0.83 7.59
C THR A 154 -9.91 -1.36 9.03
N LEU A 155 -10.26 -2.63 9.24
CA LEU A 155 -10.28 -3.25 10.57
C LEU A 155 -8.88 -3.40 11.18
N HIS A 156 -7.86 -3.55 10.35
CA HIS A 156 -6.48 -3.72 10.78
C HIS A 156 -5.68 -2.41 10.82
N ALA A 157 -6.29 -1.29 10.44
CA ALA A 157 -5.58 -0.01 10.38
C ALA A 157 -5.18 0.51 11.76
N GLU A 158 -5.96 0.19 12.82
CA GLU A 158 -5.71 0.62 14.20
C GLU A 158 -6.41 -0.34 15.17
N HIS A 159 -5.81 -0.59 16.33
CA HIS A 159 -6.40 -1.46 17.37
C HIS A 159 -6.08 -1.02 18.82
N GLY A 160 -6.09 0.27 19.10
CA GLY A 160 -6.00 0.78 20.48
C GLY A 160 -4.72 1.53 20.85
N GLY A 161 -4.25 2.38 19.97
CA GLY A 161 -3.22 3.37 20.27
C GLY A 161 -1.79 2.93 20.03
N GLY A 162 -1.60 1.99 19.16
CA GLY A 162 -0.30 1.58 18.68
C GLY A 162 -0.21 0.09 18.38
N ASN A 163 0.55 -0.20 17.38
CA ASN A 163 0.87 -1.58 17.01
C ASN A 163 2.28 -1.91 17.50
N ASN A 164 2.41 -3.01 18.20
CA ASN A 164 3.71 -3.50 18.68
C ASN A 164 4.45 -4.25 17.59
#